data_ff0ea12ac4afc16672132e489bbaaca0
#
_entry.id   ff0ea12ac4afc16672132e489bbaaca0
#
_cell.length_a   1.000
_cell.length_b   1.000
_cell.length_c   1.000
_cell.angle_alpha   90.00
_cell.angle_beta   90.00
_cell.angle_gamma   90.00
#
_symmetry.space_group_name_H-M   'P 1'
#
loop_
_entity.id
_entity.type
_entity.pdbx_description
1 polymer ?
#
loop_
_entity_poly.entity_id
_entity_poly.type
_entity_poly.pdbx_seq_one_letter_code
_entity_poly.pdbx_strand_id
1 'polypeptide(L)'
;MEKDSTKGNQRSIVQYEMLEECIRMKAQEFIQEVFEGEVNDFLGRGKSDRIKPGIDKSRGYRNGYGKVRKLALMNGTVTIRRPRVRNTEERFESMILPYFKRKSKELGDVLPELYLHGLSSGDFELALRGLLGKGAPLSASSIQRLKAKWQLEYEEWQSRDLSELEVVYWWADGIYVKAGLEKDKAALLVIIGALKSGEKVLLACESGYRESKESWKEVLRSLRDRGLKFPGLTVADGHLGIWSALGELHPEGDEQRCWNHKIRNVLDAMPKRLRAEASELLKSIPYADTQEKCEKLRDKFIKKYRDDYTKATNKLLSDWERMVTFYKYPKEQWVHIRTTNIVESPFSSVRLRTNASKRFKKVESASAMIWKLLKVAEKSFRRLKGHWLLTDVLERKQFVNGVAIKEINRVERKAA
;
A
#
# COMPACT_ATOMS: atom_id res chain seq x y z
N MET A 1 54.08 14.81 -29.32
CA MET A 1 52.73 14.58 -29.89
C MET A 1 51.76 14.24 -28.78
N GLU A 2 51.42 15.20 -27.89
CA GLU A 2 50.51 14.98 -26.73
C GLU A 2 49.67 16.25 -26.44
N LYS A 3 49.00 16.81 -27.43
CA LYS A 3 48.13 17.99 -27.20
C LYS A 3 46.76 17.88 -27.84
N ASP A 4 46.36 16.78 -28.46
CA ASP A 4 45.06 16.72 -29.18
C ASP A 4 43.98 15.86 -28.48
N SER A 5 44.32 15.01 -27.51
CA SER A 5 43.33 14.15 -26.83
C SER A 5 42.47 14.90 -25.80
N THR A 6 43.01 15.99 -25.19
CA THR A 6 42.31 16.78 -24.15
C THR A 6 41.21 17.68 -24.74
N LYS A 7 41.36 18.19 -25.94
CA LYS A 7 40.34 19.04 -26.59
C LYS A 7 39.11 18.25 -27.08
N GLY A 8 39.32 17.04 -27.54
CA GLY A 8 38.25 16.13 -27.94
C GLY A 8 37.38 15.70 -26.76
N ASN A 9 38.01 15.41 -25.62
CA ASN A 9 37.31 14.97 -24.43
C ASN A 9 36.51 16.12 -23.79
N GLN A 10 37.02 17.36 -23.77
CA GLN A 10 36.25 18.53 -23.29
C GLN A 10 35.04 18.86 -24.17
N ARG A 11 35.14 18.72 -25.50
CA ARG A 11 33.99 18.92 -26.40
C ARG A 11 32.92 17.86 -26.22
N SER A 12 33.28 16.58 -26.03
CA SER A 12 32.32 15.52 -25.79
C SER A 12 31.61 15.63 -24.43
N ILE A 13 32.31 16.09 -23.40
CA ILE A 13 31.73 16.35 -22.08
C ILE A 13 30.72 17.52 -22.13
N VAL A 14 31.09 18.64 -22.78
CA VAL A 14 30.19 19.79 -22.96
C VAL A 14 28.94 19.38 -23.76
N GLN A 15 29.09 18.58 -24.82
CA GLN A 15 27.95 18.08 -25.60
C GLN A 15 27.05 17.17 -24.79
N TYR A 16 27.61 16.33 -23.92
CA TYR A 16 26.81 15.46 -23.03
C TYR A 16 26.05 16.28 -21.97
N GLU A 17 26.67 17.27 -21.36
CA GLU A 17 26.02 18.17 -20.40
C GLU A 17 24.87 18.98 -21.01
N MET A 18 24.94 19.28 -22.30
CA MET A 18 23.90 19.99 -23.06
C MET A 18 22.78 19.07 -23.59
N LEU A 19 22.94 17.75 -23.50
CA LEU A 19 21.99 16.79 -24.07
C LEU A 19 20.56 17.00 -23.58
N GLU A 20 20.37 17.13 -22.28
CA GLU A 20 19.07 17.36 -21.66
C GLU A 20 18.41 18.67 -22.12
N GLU A 21 19.21 19.70 -22.33
CA GLU A 21 18.74 20.99 -22.86
C GLU A 21 18.34 20.88 -24.32
N CYS A 22 19.13 20.20 -25.13
CA CYS A 22 18.79 19.90 -26.52
C CYS A 22 17.49 19.12 -26.66
N ILE A 23 17.29 18.09 -25.82
CA ILE A 23 16.05 17.30 -25.79
C ILE A 23 14.86 18.19 -25.44
N ARG A 24 14.98 19.05 -24.43
CA ARG A 24 13.91 19.99 -24.04
C ARG A 24 13.57 20.99 -25.14
N MET A 25 14.57 21.54 -25.81
CA MET A 25 14.35 22.45 -26.94
C MET A 25 13.62 21.75 -28.08
N LYS A 26 14.07 20.56 -28.47
CA LYS A 26 13.43 19.77 -29.53
C LYS A 26 12.01 19.35 -29.17
N ALA A 27 11.76 18.95 -27.94
CA ALA A 27 10.41 18.65 -27.43
C ALA A 27 9.50 19.89 -27.50
N GLN A 28 10.02 21.08 -27.16
CA GLN A 28 9.28 22.33 -27.25
C GLN A 28 8.94 22.70 -28.69
N GLU A 29 9.90 22.62 -29.60
CA GLU A 29 9.70 22.85 -31.06
C GLU A 29 8.64 21.91 -31.60
N PHE A 30 8.78 20.61 -31.35
CA PHE A 30 7.84 19.59 -31.80
C PHE A 30 6.41 19.85 -31.31
N ILE A 31 6.23 20.14 -30.02
CA ILE A 31 4.90 20.45 -29.47
C ILE A 31 4.30 21.68 -30.15
N GLN A 32 5.12 22.69 -30.45
CA GLN A 32 4.64 23.89 -31.11
C GLN A 32 4.27 23.62 -32.58
N GLU A 33 5.03 22.80 -33.30
CA GLU A 33 4.70 22.35 -34.66
C GLU A 33 3.39 21.57 -34.70
N VAL A 34 3.17 20.69 -33.76
CA VAL A 34 1.93 19.92 -33.67
C VAL A 34 0.73 20.82 -33.40
N PHE A 35 0.85 21.85 -32.52
CA PHE A 35 -0.21 22.83 -32.35
C PHE A 35 -0.54 23.60 -33.65
N GLU A 36 0.46 23.91 -34.45
CA GLU A 36 0.24 24.55 -35.74
C GLU A 36 -0.44 23.60 -36.74
N GLY A 37 -0.07 22.31 -36.72
CA GLY A 37 -0.75 21.26 -37.48
C GLY A 37 -2.24 21.14 -37.12
N GLU A 38 -2.56 21.01 -35.82
CA GLU A 38 -3.95 20.96 -35.34
C GLU A 38 -4.79 22.19 -35.79
N VAL A 39 -4.18 23.38 -35.80
CA VAL A 39 -4.86 24.61 -36.27
C VAL A 39 -5.02 24.60 -37.80
N ASN A 40 -4.03 24.06 -38.55
CA ASN A 40 -4.15 23.90 -40.00
C ASN A 40 -5.34 22.99 -40.34
N ASP A 41 -5.43 21.83 -39.66
CA ASP A 41 -6.48 20.84 -39.87
C ASP A 41 -7.85 21.42 -39.48
N PHE A 42 -7.92 22.09 -38.33
CA PHE A 42 -9.15 22.73 -37.86
C PHE A 42 -9.67 23.83 -38.82
N LEU A 43 -8.78 24.64 -39.35
CA LEU A 43 -9.14 25.70 -40.31
C LEU A 43 -9.22 25.21 -41.77
N GLY A 44 -8.72 24.00 -42.06
CA GLY A 44 -8.63 23.45 -43.42
C GLY A 44 -7.64 24.17 -44.32
N ARG A 45 -6.65 24.91 -43.73
CA ARG A 45 -5.64 25.68 -44.48
C ARG A 45 -4.38 25.93 -43.68
N GLY A 46 -3.26 26.10 -44.37
CA GLY A 46 -1.97 26.43 -43.81
C GLY A 46 -1.86 27.87 -43.29
N LYS A 47 -0.72 28.19 -42.66
CA LYS A 47 -0.50 29.50 -41.98
C LYS A 47 -0.50 30.68 -42.96
N SER A 48 -0.06 30.49 -44.18
CA SER A 48 0.07 31.59 -45.19
C SER A 48 -0.95 31.48 -46.30
N ASP A 49 -1.86 30.52 -46.25
CA ASP A 49 -2.85 30.34 -47.31
C ASP A 49 -3.91 31.42 -47.25
N ARG A 50 -4.16 32.04 -48.42
CA ARG A 50 -5.24 33.04 -48.60
C ARG A 50 -6.59 32.33 -48.78
N ILE A 51 -7.64 32.88 -48.16
CA ILE A 51 -8.99 32.42 -48.42
C ILE A 51 -9.34 32.70 -49.85
N LYS A 52 -9.82 31.68 -50.58
CA LYS A 52 -10.29 31.84 -51.97
C LYS A 52 -11.78 32.17 -51.87
N PRO A 53 -12.17 33.43 -52.32
CA PRO A 53 -13.59 33.82 -52.30
C PRO A 53 -14.42 32.86 -53.16
N GLY A 54 -15.53 32.35 -52.61
CA GLY A 54 -16.45 31.49 -53.32
C GLY A 54 -16.20 30.01 -53.23
N ILE A 55 -15.03 29.56 -52.76
CA ILE A 55 -14.66 28.13 -52.61
C ILE A 55 -14.58 27.73 -51.15
N ASP A 56 -14.01 28.59 -50.31
CA ASP A 56 -13.83 28.32 -48.90
C ASP A 56 -14.96 28.97 -48.08
N LYS A 57 -15.84 28.17 -47.49
CA LYS A 57 -16.66 28.64 -46.36
C LYS A 57 -15.69 29.07 -45.25
N SER A 58 -15.88 30.29 -44.75
CA SER A 58 -15.01 30.84 -43.69
C SER A 58 -15.05 29.95 -42.44
N ARG A 59 -14.09 29.08 -42.26
CA ARG A 59 -13.89 28.25 -41.05
C ARG A 59 -13.21 29.01 -39.90
N GLY A 60 -13.12 30.36 -39.99
CA GLY A 60 -12.48 31.22 -39.02
C GLY A 60 -11.05 31.64 -39.38
N TYR A 61 -10.37 32.32 -38.44
CA TYR A 61 -9.07 32.96 -38.66
C TYR A 61 -8.13 32.65 -37.49
N ARG A 62 -6.81 32.58 -37.80
CA ARG A 62 -5.76 32.59 -36.79
C ARG A 62 -5.78 33.94 -36.06
N ASN A 63 -5.68 33.87 -34.72
CA ASN A 63 -5.71 35.06 -33.84
C ASN A 63 -4.48 35.09 -32.94
N GLY A 64 -3.29 34.87 -33.53
CA GLY A 64 -2.03 34.83 -32.83
C GLY A 64 -1.93 33.76 -31.77
N TYR A 65 -1.24 34.03 -30.70
CA TYR A 65 -0.98 33.05 -29.63
C TYR A 65 -1.54 33.53 -28.28
N GLY A 66 -1.85 32.61 -27.43
CA GLY A 66 -2.19 32.86 -26.04
C GLY A 66 -0.96 33.23 -25.20
N LYS A 67 -1.18 33.52 -23.91
CA LYS A 67 -0.10 33.73 -22.95
C LYS A 67 0.84 32.52 -22.90
N VAL A 68 2.12 32.79 -22.70
CA VAL A 68 3.16 31.81 -22.47
C VAL A 68 2.77 30.90 -21.28
N ARG A 69 2.94 29.61 -21.44
CA ARG A 69 2.60 28.60 -20.42
C ARG A 69 3.75 27.61 -20.25
N LYS A 70 4.00 27.22 -19.03
CA LYS A 70 4.93 26.13 -18.70
C LYS A 70 4.20 24.79 -18.72
N LEU A 71 4.80 23.79 -19.33
CA LEU A 71 4.38 22.38 -19.35
C LEU A 71 5.51 21.53 -18.77
N ALA A 72 5.26 20.83 -17.69
CA ALA A 72 6.22 19.90 -17.11
C ALA A 72 6.09 18.53 -17.77
N LEU A 73 7.19 18.01 -18.27
CA LEU A 73 7.38 16.69 -18.86
C LEU A 73 8.36 15.89 -17.98
N MET A 74 8.50 14.59 -18.21
CA MET A 74 9.46 13.75 -17.47
C MET A 74 10.93 14.21 -17.67
N ASN A 75 11.26 14.75 -18.81
CA ASN A 75 12.58 15.25 -19.16
C ASN A 75 12.76 16.77 -18.97
N GLY A 76 11.90 17.41 -18.18
CA GLY A 76 12.02 18.83 -17.84
C GLY A 76 10.78 19.65 -18.14
N THR A 77 10.88 20.98 -17.92
CA THR A 77 9.79 21.91 -18.17
C THR A 77 10.04 22.66 -19.48
N VAL A 78 9.09 22.58 -20.40
CA VAL A 78 9.09 23.32 -21.67
C VAL A 78 8.13 24.50 -21.61
N THR A 79 8.40 25.51 -22.45
CA THR A 79 7.58 26.71 -22.57
C THR A 79 6.80 26.67 -23.87
N ILE A 80 5.49 26.75 -23.80
CA ILE A 80 4.61 26.64 -24.99
C ILE A 80 3.69 27.84 -25.10
N ARG A 81 3.29 28.13 -26.34
CA ARG A 81 2.28 29.13 -26.68
C ARG A 81 1.17 28.48 -27.49
N ARG A 82 -0.04 28.45 -26.96
CA ARG A 82 -1.18 27.91 -27.69
C ARG A 82 -1.61 28.87 -28.80
N PRO A 83 -1.80 28.41 -30.04
CA PRO A 83 -2.42 29.23 -31.06
C PRO A 83 -3.88 29.52 -30.69
N ARG A 84 -4.37 30.65 -31.15
CA ARG A 84 -5.73 31.13 -30.95
C ARG A 84 -6.44 31.22 -32.29
N VAL A 85 -7.69 30.86 -32.33
CA VAL A 85 -8.56 30.94 -33.49
C VAL A 85 -9.77 31.81 -33.14
N ARG A 86 -10.31 32.54 -34.10
CA ARG A 86 -11.52 33.37 -33.97
C ARG A 86 -12.46 33.17 -35.13
N ASN A 87 -13.71 33.60 -34.97
CA ASN A 87 -14.77 33.53 -35.97
C ASN A 87 -15.01 32.09 -36.47
N THR A 88 -15.05 31.15 -35.52
CA THR A 88 -15.37 29.75 -35.76
C THR A 88 -16.72 29.42 -35.11
N GLU A 89 -17.46 28.50 -35.69
CA GLU A 89 -18.71 27.99 -35.11
C GLU A 89 -18.40 27.19 -33.84
N GLU A 90 -17.32 26.40 -33.85
CA GLU A 90 -16.87 25.63 -32.71
C GLU A 90 -15.59 26.23 -32.12
N ARG A 91 -15.40 26.03 -30.82
CA ARG A 91 -14.18 26.45 -30.12
C ARG A 91 -13.04 25.50 -30.48
N PHE A 92 -11.91 26.03 -30.95
CA PHE A 92 -10.70 25.23 -31.13
C PHE A 92 -10.18 24.72 -29.79
N GLU A 93 -10.07 23.40 -29.66
CA GLU A 93 -9.43 22.71 -28.53
C GLU A 93 -8.36 21.76 -29.07
N SER A 94 -7.15 21.89 -28.54
CA SER A 94 -6.05 20.99 -28.90
C SER A 94 -6.30 19.59 -28.34
N MET A 95 -6.19 18.58 -29.18
CA MET A 95 -6.29 17.16 -28.78
C MET A 95 -5.07 16.70 -27.99
N ILE A 96 -3.89 17.20 -28.33
CA ILE A 96 -2.64 16.80 -27.69
C ILE A 96 -2.51 17.39 -26.28
N LEU A 97 -2.92 18.65 -26.10
CA LEU A 97 -2.82 19.31 -24.80
C LEU A 97 -4.13 19.99 -24.40
N PRO A 98 -5.04 19.30 -23.70
CA PRO A 98 -6.27 19.88 -23.17
C PRO A 98 -6.01 21.17 -22.37
N TYR A 99 -6.94 22.13 -22.42
CA TYR A 99 -6.73 23.51 -21.98
C TYR A 99 -6.14 23.68 -20.57
N PHE A 100 -6.52 22.81 -19.63
CA PHE A 100 -6.08 22.89 -18.22
C PHE A 100 -4.86 22.05 -17.87
N LYS A 101 -4.34 21.23 -18.78
CA LYS A 101 -3.17 20.40 -18.50
C LYS A 101 -1.88 21.23 -18.50
N ARG A 102 -1.07 21.04 -17.47
CA ARG A 102 0.24 21.69 -17.28
C ARG A 102 1.36 20.71 -16.99
N LYS A 103 1.08 19.44 -17.03
CA LYS A 103 2.03 18.33 -16.85
C LYS A 103 1.64 17.15 -17.73
N SER A 104 2.63 16.37 -18.15
CA SER A 104 2.38 15.13 -18.88
C SER A 104 1.64 14.13 -17.99
N LYS A 105 1.08 13.09 -18.62
CA LYS A 105 0.38 12.01 -17.91
C LYS A 105 1.36 11.27 -17.00
N GLU A 106 2.51 10.88 -17.54
CA GLU A 106 3.57 10.12 -16.86
C GLU A 106 4.04 10.85 -15.59
N LEU A 107 4.34 12.16 -15.70
CA LEU A 107 4.68 12.98 -14.54
C LEU A 107 3.50 13.05 -13.55
N GLY A 108 2.27 13.09 -14.06
CA GLY A 108 1.07 13.06 -13.25
C GLY A 108 0.94 11.79 -12.42
N ASP A 109 1.38 10.66 -12.97
CA ASP A 109 1.29 9.34 -12.35
C ASP A 109 2.43 9.09 -11.33
N VAL A 110 3.61 9.69 -11.52
CA VAL A 110 4.74 9.60 -10.58
C VAL A 110 4.54 10.43 -9.32
N LEU A 111 3.91 11.59 -9.40
CA LEU A 111 3.74 12.49 -8.24
C LEU A 111 2.98 11.87 -7.06
N PRO A 112 1.89 11.09 -7.27
CA PRO A 112 1.23 10.35 -6.20
C PRO A 112 2.15 9.40 -5.47
N GLU A 113 2.98 8.64 -6.20
CA GLU A 113 3.91 7.66 -5.63
C GLU A 113 4.98 8.35 -4.78
N LEU A 114 5.61 9.41 -5.30
CA LEU A 114 6.57 10.20 -4.53
C LEU A 114 5.96 10.76 -3.23
N TYR A 115 4.70 11.19 -3.29
CA TYR A 115 4.00 11.65 -2.10
C TYR A 115 3.75 10.52 -1.10
N LEU A 116 3.33 9.34 -1.55
CA LEU A 116 3.11 8.18 -0.72
C LEU A 116 4.42 7.69 -0.08
N HIS A 117 5.53 7.77 -0.80
CA HIS A 117 6.87 7.42 -0.32
C HIS A 117 7.54 8.49 0.57
N GLY A 118 6.82 9.49 1.03
CA GLY A 118 7.26 10.39 2.09
C GLY A 118 7.54 11.83 1.68
N LEU A 119 7.58 12.16 0.37
CA LEU A 119 7.83 13.52 -0.07
C LEU A 119 6.67 14.45 0.35
N SER A 120 6.97 15.55 1.05
CA SER A 120 5.92 16.48 1.49
C SER A 120 5.37 17.29 0.31
N SER A 121 4.14 17.79 0.43
CA SER A 121 3.51 18.58 -0.65
C SER A 121 4.22 19.92 -0.92
N GLY A 122 4.98 20.44 0.03
CA GLY A 122 5.79 21.66 -0.12
C GLY A 122 7.15 21.41 -0.76
N ASP A 123 7.66 20.19 -0.73
CA ASP A 123 9.02 19.87 -1.14
C ASP A 123 9.11 19.37 -2.59
N PHE A 124 7.98 19.18 -3.30
CA PHE A 124 7.99 18.68 -4.67
C PHE A 124 8.83 19.52 -5.62
N GLU A 125 8.70 20.84 -5.57
CA GLU A 125 9.48 21.72 -6.43
C GLU A 125 10.97 21.59 -6.13
N LEU A 126 11.34 21.54 -4.84
CA LEU A 126 12.73 21.41 -4.42
C LEU A 126 13.32 20.06 -4.82
N ALA A 127 12.61 18.97 -4.52
CA ALA A 127 13.06 17.61 -4.79
C ALA A 127 13.19 17.31 -6.29
N LEU A 128 12.29 17.85 -7.10
CA LEU A 128 12.26 17.60 -8.54
C LEU A 128 12.92 18.71 -9.36
N ARG A 129 13.53 19.74 -8.71
CA ARG A 129 14.16 20.87 -9.40
C ARG A 129 15.27 20.45 -10.35
N GLY A 130 16.07 19.45 -9.97
CA GLY A 130 17.13 18.92 -10.84
C GLY A 130 16.58 18.29 -12.12
N LEU A 131 15.44 17.62 -12.03
CA LEU A 131 14.81 16.94 -13.17
C LEU A 131 13.95 17.90 -14.00
N LEU A 132 13.14 18.74 -13.38
CA LEU A 132 12.10 19.51 -14.06
C LEU A 132 12.48 20.99 -14.28
N GLY A 133 13.57 21.46 -13.70
CA GLY A 133 13.99 22.86 -13.72
C GLY A 133 13.22 23.73 -12.72
N LYS A 134 13.69 24.98 -12.54
CA LYS A 134 13.05 25.98 -11.65
C LYS A 134 11.68 26.41 -12.17
N GLY A 135 10.68 26.46 -11.28
CA GLY A 135 9.34 26.96 -11.58
C GLY A 135 8.52 26.00 -12.44
N ALA A 136 8.82 24.70 -12.36
CA ALA A 136 7.91 23.67 -12.87
C ALA A 136 6.50 23.86 -12.27
N PRO A 137 5.41 23.63 -13.03
CA PRO A 137 4.05 23.87 -12.55
C PRO A 137 3.57 22.76 -11.59
N LEU A 138 4.34 22.53 -10.52
CA LEU A 138 4.04 21.61 -9.43
C LEU A 138 3.44 22.39 -8.26
N SER A 139 2.11 22.44 -8.18
CA SER A 139 1.44 23.13 -7.10
C SER A 139 0.98 22.21 -5.99
N ALA A 140 1.03 22.69 -4.74
CA ALA A 140 0.45 22.00 -3.57
C ALA A 140 -1.04 21.65 -3.78
N SER A 141 -1.77 22.45 -4.58
CA SER A 141 -3.17 22.16 -4.94
C SER A 141 -3.34 20.87 -5.76
N SER A 142 -2.31 20.41 -6.48
CA SER A 142 -2.33 19.10 -7.16
C SER A 142 -2.42 17.96 -6.15
N ILE A 143 -1.70 18.07 -5.04
CA ILE A 143 -1.74 17.07 -3.96
C ILE A 143 -3.06 17.13 -3.19
N GLN A 144 -3.64 18.32 -3.00
CA GLN A 144 -4.96 18.44 -2.37
C GLN A 144 -6.05 17.74 -3.20
N ARG A 145 -6.05 17.96 -4.53
CA ARG A 145 -6.98 17.25 -5.44
C ARG A 145 -6.76 15.75 -5.44
N LEU A 146 -5.52 15.29 -5.37
CA LEU A 146 -5.18 13.88 -5.28
C LEU A 146 -5.72 13.25 -3.97
N LYS A 147 -5.56 13.94 -2.84
CA LYS A 147 -6.11 13.49 -1.56
C LYS A 147 -7.65 13.41 -1.59
N ALA A 148 -8.31 14.39 -2.19
CA ALA A 148 -9.76 14.35 -2.36
C ALA A 148 -10.21 13.16 -3.22
N LYS A 149 -9.48 12.87 -4.32
CA LYS A 149 -9.73 11.67 -5.13
C LYS A 149 -9.55 10.38 -4.32
N TRP A 150 -8.49 10.26 -3.54
CA TRP A 150 -8.26 9.08 -2.69
C TRP A 150 -9.33 8.93 -1.60
N GLN A 151 -9.89 10.02 -1.12
CA GLN A 151 -11.00 9.98 -0.17
C GLN A 151 -12.25 9.33 -0.80
N LEU A 152 -12.60 9.72 -2.02
CA LEU A 152 -13.72 9.12 -2.76
C LEU A 152 -13.46 7.65 -3.09
N GLU A 153 -12.26 7.32 -3.59
CA GLU A 153 -11.87 5.93 -3.85
C GLU A 153 -11.94 5.05 -2.58
N TYR A 154 -11.62 5.62 -1.43
CA TYR A 154 -11.69 4.94 -0.14
C TYR A 154 -13.15 4.68 0.28
N GLU A 155 -14.03 5.66 0.13
CA GLU A 155 -15.45 5.55 0.42
C GLU A 155 -16.13 4.49 -0.46
N GLU A 156 -15.86 4.49 -1.77
CA GLU A 156 -16.30 3.43 -2.68
C GLU A 156 -15.77 2.05 -2.28
N TRP A 157 -14.48 1.98 -1.90
CA TRP A 157 -13.87 0.74 -1.47
C TRP A 157 -14.48 0.21 -0.16
N GLN A 158 -14.85 1.09 0.79
CA GLN A 158 -15.49 0.71 2.04
C GLN A 158 -16.91 0.15 1.84
N SER A 159 -17.62 0.60 0.80
CA SER A 159 -18.99 0.16 0.52
C SER A 159 -19.09 -1.04 -0.44
N ARG A 160 -17.95 -1.54 -0.97
CA ARG A 160 -17.95 -2.62 -1.95
C ARG A 160 -18.52 -3.92 -1.38
N ASP A 161 -19.20 -4.69 -2.21
CA ASP A 161 -19.66 -6.04 -1.92
C ASP A 161 -18.47 -6.99 -1.73
N LEU A 162 -18.58 -7.88 -0.75
CA LEU A 162 -17.58 -8.89 -0.39
C LEU A 162 -18.13 -10.32 -0.45
N SER A 163 -19.36 -10.51 -0.90
CA SER A 163 -20.07 -11.80 -0.90
C SER A 163 -19.36 -12.89 -1.71
N GLU A 164 -18.68 -12.50 -2.79
CA GLU A 164 -17.96 -13.40 -3.68
C GLU A 164 -16.55 -13.79 -3.18
N LEU A 165 -16.09 -13.20 -2.06
CA LEU A 165 -14.76 -13.46 -1.54
C LEU A 165 -14.75 -14.70 -0.64
N GLU A 166 -14.08 -15.76 -1.09
CA GLU A 166 -13.80 -16.94 -0.29
C GLU A 166 -12.52 -16.75 0.55
N VAL A 167 -12.67 -16.11 1.73
CA VAL A 167 -11.57 -15.85 2.66
C VAL A 167 -11.36 -17.06 3.55
N VAL A 168 -10.11 -17.57 3.60
CA VAL A 168 -9.72 -18.75 4.38
C VAL A 168 -9.10 -18.39 5.72
N TYR A 169 -8.24 -17.39 5.71
CA TYR A 169 -7.58 -16.80 6.88
C TYR A 169 -7.67 -15.30 6.84
N TRP A 170 -7.62 -14.66 7.99
CA TRP A 170 -7.34 -13.24 8.08
C TRP A 170 -6.38 -12.90 9.22
N TRP A 171 -5.67 -11.79 9.03
CA TRP A 171 -4.77 -11.20 10.00
C TRP A 171 -5.30 -9.84 10.38
N ALA A 172 -5.42 -9.59 11.67
CA ALA A 172 -5.92 -8.35 12.20
C ALA A 172 -4.90 -7.69 13.13
N ASP A 173 -4.69 -6.38 12.94
CA ASP A 173 -3.80 -5.58 13.78
C ASP A 173 -4.18 -4.10 13.70
N GLY A 174 -3.73 -3.30 14.69
CA GLY A 174 -3.96 -1.87 14.75
C GLY A 174 -2.69 -1.05 14.50
N ILE A 175 -2.80 0.02 13.73
CA ILE A 175 -1.75 1.02 13.61
C ILE A 175 -2.17 2.35 14.22
N TYR A 176 -1.32 2.92 15.07
CA TYR A 176 -1.59 4.17 15.77
C TYR A 176 -0.94 5.36 15.05
N VAL A 177 -1.75 6.36 14.72
CA VAL A 177 -1.32 7.58 14.02
C VAL A 177 -1.78 8.84 14.73
N LYS A 178 -1.01 9.92 14.62
CA LYS A 178 -1.38 11.23 15.15
C LYS A 178 -2.35 11.91 14.18
N ALA A 179 -3.62 12.01 14.55
CA ALA A 179 -4.65 12.66 13.75
C ALA A 179 -5.61 13.47 14.64
N GLY A 180 -6.26 14.47 14.05
CA GLY A 180 -7.19 15.36 14.77
C GLY A 180 -6.49 16.33 15.72
N LEU A 181 -7.28 16.94 16.60
CA LEU A 181 -6.83 17.91 17.61
C LEU A 181 -6.42 17.26 18.92
N GLU A 182 -6.85 16.02 19.17
CA GLU A 182 -6.59 15.30 20.39
C GLU A 182 -5.09 14.94 20.54
N LYS A 183 -4.63 14.88 21.77
CA LYS A 183 -3.26 14.45 22.10
C LYS A 183 -3.05 12.96 21.82
N ASP A 184 -4.11 12.17 21.93
CA ASP A 184 -4.09 10.74 21.70
C ASP A 184 -3.97 10.39 20.21
N LYS A 185 -3.40 9.24 19.96
CA LYS A 185 -3.30 8.70 18.61
C LYS A 185 -4.61 8.02 18.23
N ALA A 186 -5.09 8.27 17.01
CA ALA A 186 -6.16 7.47 16.44
C ALA A 186 -5.64 6.07 16.10
N ALA A 187 -6.39 5.04 16.41
CA ALA A 187 -6.13 3.69 15.98
C ALA A 187 -6.78 3.49 14.60
N LEU A 188 -6.04 2.89 13.67
CA LEU A 188 -6.62 2.32 12.46
C LEU A 188 -6.54 0.81 12.55
N LEU A 189 -7.69 0.17 12.46
CA LEU A 189 -7.88 -1.26 12.52
C LEU A 189 -7.80 -1.81 11.10
N VAL A 190 -6.88 -2.75 10.89
CA VAL A 190 -6.57 -3.30 9.57
C VAL A 190 -6.78 -4.80 9.57
N ILE A 191 -7.50 -5.31 8.56
CA ILE A 191 -7.66 -6.74 8.32
C ILE A 191 -7.20 -7.05 6.89
N ILE A 192 -6.28 -8.01 6.77
CA ILE A 192 -5.85 -8.59 5.50
C ILE A 192 -6.32 -10.04 5.46
N GLY A 193 -7.01 -10.44 4.41
CA GLY A 193 -7.49 -11.79 4.18
C GLY A 193 -6.65 -12.56 3.18
N ALA A 194 -6.53 -13.88 3.35
CA ALA A 194 -6.07 -14.80 2.31
C ALA A 194 -7.27 -15.45 1.65
N LEU A 195 -7.38 -15.28 0.34
CA LEU A 195 -8.40 -15.92 -0.47
C LEU A 195 -8.05 -17.38 -0.74
N LYS A 196 -9.02 -18.17 -1.14
CA LYS A 196 -8.85 -19.55 -1.60
C LYS A 196 -7.78 -19.70 -2.69
N SER A 197 -7.60 -18.69 -3.53
CA SER A 197 -6.53 -18.62 -4.54
C SER A 197 -5.12 -18.51 -3.93
N GLY A 198 -5.01 -18.21 -2.65
CA GLY A 198 -3.77 -17.86 -1.95
C GLY A 198 -3.35 -16.40 -2.09
N GLU A 199 -4.08 -15.59 -2.83
CA GLU A 199 -3.88 -14.16 -2.89
C GLU A 199 -4.26 -13.51 -1.57
N LYS A 200 -3.59 -12.41 -1.23
CA LYS A 200 -3.87 -11.64 -0.03
C LYS A 200 -4.51 -10.32 -0.42
N VAL A 201 -5.60 -9.98 0.25
CA VAL A 201 -6.39 -8.79 -0.04
C VAL A 201 -6.65 -7.99 1.22
N LEU A 202 -6.66 -6.67 1.10
CA LEU A 202 -7.08 -5.76 2.16
C LEU A 202 -8.60 -5.82 2.30
N LEU A 203 -9.09 -6.23 3.46
CA LEU A 203 -10.52 -6.36 3.76
C LEU A 203 -11.07 -5.15 4.52
N ALA A 204 -10.34 -4.69 5.55
CA ALA A 204 -10.70 -3.54 6.35
C ALA A 204 -9.50 -2.62 6.60
N CYS A 205 -9.76 -1.31 6.66
CA CYS A 205 -8.84 -0.27 7.11
C CYS A 205 -9.71 0.86 7.68
N GLU A 206 -10.11 0.78 8.93
CA GLU A 206 -11.10 1.66 9.54
C GLU A 206 -10.57 2.32 10.80
N SER A 207 -10.96 3.57 11.05
CA SER A 207 -10.58 4.26 12.28
C SER A 207 -11.43 3.78 13.43
N GLY A 208 -10.80 3.55 14.59
CA GLY A 208 -11.46 3.19 15.82
C GLY A 208 -10.94 4.02 16.99
N TYR A 209 -11.74 4.10 18.03
CA TYR A 209 -11.27 4.62 19.32
C TYR A 209 -10.44 3.55 20.01
N ARG A 210 -9.12 3.56 19.78
CA ARG A 210 -8.18 2.51 20.19
C ARG A 210 -8.55 1.15 19.56
N GLU A 211 -7.93 0.08 20.02
CA GLU A 211 -8.29 -1.30 19.66
C GLU A 211 -9.34 -1.85 20.66
N SER A 212 -10.41 -1.09 20.88
CA SER A 212 -11.47 -1.49 21.80
C SER A 212 -12.34 -2.60 21.20
N LYS A 213 -13.08 -3.29 22.06
CA LYS A 213 -14.07 -4.30 21.63
C LYS A 213 -15.11 -3.71 20.69
N GLU A 214 -15.60 -2.53 21.02
CA GLU A 214 -16.62 -1.82 20.24
C GLU A 214 -16.10 -1.48 18.85
N SER A 215 -14.89 -0.93 18.76
CA SER A 215 -14.27 -0.60 17.48
C SER A 215 -14.06 -1.83 16.59
N TRP A 216 -13.59 -2.94 17.16
CA TRP A 216 -13.48 -4.20 16.40
C TRP A 216 -14.85 -4.77 16.01
N LYS A 217 -15.88 -4.63 16.86
CA LYS A 217 -17.25 -5.05 16.51
C LYS A 217 -17.81 -4.26 15.34
N GLU A 218 -17.57 -2.96 15.26
CA GLU A 218 -17.97 -2.13 14.15
C GLU A 218 -17.30 -2.61 12.83
N VAL A 219 -15.99 -2.84 12.84
CA VAL A 219 -15.26 -3.36 11.68
C VAL A 219 -15.81 -4.71 11.24
N LEU A 220 -15.97 -5.66 12.17
CA LEU A 220 -16.47 -7.00 11.84
C LEU A 220 -17.91 -6.99 11.34
N ARG A 221 -18.78 -6.16 11.91
CA ARG A 221 -20.16 -5.98 11.42
C ARG A 221 -20.17 -5.39 10.01
N SER A 222 -19.37 -4.34 9.76
CA SER A 222 -19.21 -3.76 8.43
C SER A 222 -18.81 -4.81 7.38
N LEU A 223 -17.86 -5.70 7.72
CA LEU A 223 -17.47 -6.79 6.82
C LEU A 223 -18.61 -7.77 6.55
N ARG A 224 -19.34 -8.18 7.59
CA ARG A 224 -20.50 -9.09 7.48
C ARG A 224 -21.63 -8.47 6.69
N ASP A 225 -21.96 -7.21 6.95
CA ASP A 225 -23.06 -6.49 6.30
C ASP A 225 -22.79 -6.28 4.79
N ARG A 226 -21.51 -6.31 4.39
CA ARG A 226 -21.07 -6.35 2.99
C ARG A 226 -20.99 -7.77 2.39
N GLY A 227 -21.53 -8.76 3.08
CA GLY A 227 -21.66 -10.14 2.60
C GLY A 227 -20.46 -11.05 2.87
N LEU A 228 -19.41 -10.59 3.58
CA LEU A 228 -18.23 -11.41 3.85
C LEU A 228 -18.56 -12.55 4.80
N LYS A 229 -18.29 -13.78 4.37
CA LYS A 229 -18.27 -14.95 5.25
C LYS A 229 -16.96 -14.96 6.05
N PHE A 230 -17.08 -15.06 7.38
CA PHE A 230 -15.90 -15.04 8.24
C PHE A 230 -15.08 -16.33 8.05
N PRO A 231 -13.74 -16.21 8.04
CA PRO A 231 -12.85 -17.34 7.85
C PRO A 231 -12.77 -18.25 9.08
N GLY A 232 -12.32 -19.49 8.89
CA GLY A 232 -12.16 -20.44 9.99
C GLY A 232 -11.06 -20.04 10.99
N LEU A 233 -10.10 -19.21 10.63
CA LEU A 233 -8.99 -18.80 11.51
C LEU A 233 -8.75 -17.28 11.46
N THR A 234 -8.69 -16.70 12.65
CA THR A 234 -8.22 -15.33 12.89
C THR A 234 -6.84 -15.33 13.54
N VAL A 235 -5.90 -14.58 12.97
CA VAL A 235 -4.57 -14.35 13.55
C VAL A 235 -4.47 -12.90 13.99
N ALA A 236 -4.24 -12.66 15.30
CA ALA A 236 -4.14 -11.29 15.83
C ALA A 236 -3.16 -11.20 17.01
N ASP A 237 -2.88 -9.97 17.48
CA ASP A 237 -2.17 -9.75 18.73
C ASP A 237 -3.03 -10.16 19.94
N GLY A 238 -2.44 -10.10 21.13
CA GLY A 238 -3.10 -10.39 22.39
C GLY A 238 -4.02 -9.29 22.92
N HIS A 239 -4.44 -8.34 22.10
CA HIS A 239 -5.38 -7.31 22.51
C HIS A 239 -6.76 -7.91 22.77
N LEU A 240 -7.29 -7.71 23.98
CA LEU A 240 -8.57 -8.32 24.41
C LEU A 240 -9.76 -7.85 23.56
N GLY A 241 -9.66 -6.66 22.94
CA GLY A 241 -10.75 -6.07 22.16
C GLY A 241 -11.20 -6.94 20.99
N ILE A 242 -10.25 -7.41 20.16
CA ILE A 242 -10.59 -8.25 19.00
C ILE A 242 -11.15 -9.60 19.41
N TRP A 243 -10.55 -10.26 20.41
CA TRP A 243 -10.99 -11.58 20.87
C TRP A 243 -12.40 -11.52 21.50
N SER A 244 -12.68 -10.44 22.25
CA SER A 244 -14.02 -10.23 22.80
C SER A 244 -15.07 -9.95 21.71
N ALA A 245 -14.69 -9.25 20.65
CA ALA A 245 -15.56 -8.99 19.50
C ALA A 245 -15.84 -10.26 18.69
N LEU A 246 -14.81 -11.08 18.44
CA LEU A 246 -14.95 -12.37 17.75
C LEU A 246 -15.77 -13.37 18.57
N GLY A 247 -15.55 -13.47 19.86
CA GLY A 247 -16.34 -14.34 20.74
C GLY A 247 -17.85 -14.07 20.69
N GLU A 248 -18.26 -12.83 20.36
CA GLU A 248 -19.68 -12.48 20.19
C GLU A 248 -20.19 -12.66 18.75
N LEU A 249 -19.36 -12.38 17.75
CA LEU A 249 -19.80 -12.32 16.36
C LEU A 249 -19.43 -13.57 15.55
N HIS A 250 -18.45 -14.35 16.00
CA HIS A 250 -17.92 -15.52 15.32
C HIS A 250 -17.31 -16.53 16.32
N PRO A 251 -18.10 -17.02 17.28
CA PRO A 251 -17.61 -17.91 18.35
C PRO A 251 -17.08 -19.26 17.86
N GLU A 252 -17.47 -19.70 16.65
CA GLU A 252 -17.04 -20.94 16.02
C GLU A 252 -15.68 -20.85 15.30
N GLY A 253 -15.12 -19.64 15.21
CA GLY A 253 -13.83 -19.41 14.55
C GLY A 253 -12.65 -19.76 15.46
N ASP A 254 -11.63 -20.38 14.89
CA ASP A 254 -10.36 -20.61 15.58
C ASP A 254 -9.59 -19.29 15.76
N GLU A 255 -8.93 -19.14 16.90
CA GLU A 255 -8.16 -17.97 17.29
C GLU A 255 -6.68 -18.34 17.43
N GLN A 256 -5.81 -17.67 16.69
CA GLN A 256 -4.36 -17.79 16.79
C GLN A 256 -3.74 -16.48 17.25
N ARG A 257 -3.13 -16.48 18.41
CA ARG A 257 -2.39 -15.32 18.90
C ARG A 257 -0.99 -15.25 18.29
N CYS A 258 -0.55 -14.03 17.96
CA CYS A 258 0.75 -13.76 17.35
C CYS A 258 1.92 -14.11 18.29
N TRP A 259 2.79 -15.02 17.86
CA TRP A 259 3.98 -15.42 18.61
C TRP A 259 5.00 -14.29 18.77
N ASN A 260 5.18 -13.42 17.79
CA ASN A 260 6.12 -12.31 17.91
C ASN A 260 5.73 -11.34 19.03
N HIS A 261 4.43 -11.00 19.13
CA HIS A 261 3.90 -10.17 20.22
C HIS A 261 4.00 -10.89 21.55
N LYS A 262 3.67 -12.18 21.62
CA LYS A 262 3.79 -12.98 22.84
C LYS A 262 5.23 -13.00 23.35
N ILE A 263 6.18 -13.32 22.50
CA ILE A 263 7.62 -13.35 22.86
C ILE A 263 8.07 -11.98 23.39
N ARG A 264 7.70 -10.89 22.70
CA ARG A 264 8.00 -9.52 23.15
C ARG A 264 7.44 -9.25 24.55
N ASN A 265 6.16 -9.58 24.76
CA ASN A 265 5.49 -9.38 26.04
C ASN A 265 6.14 -10.17 27.20
N VAL A 266 6.64 -11.37 26.92
CA VAL A 266 7.38 -12.18 27.92
C VAL A 266 8.74 -11.53 28.21
N LEU A 267 9.51 -11.17 27.17
CA LEU A 267 10.82 -10.52 27.33
C LEU A 267 10.74 -9.17 28.03
N ASP A 268 9.66 -8.42 27.86
CA ASP A 268 9.46 -7.14 28.56
C ASP A 268 9.23 -7.31 30.07
N ALA A 269 8.84 -8.51 30.48
CA ALA A 269 8.75 -8.87 31.92
C ALA A 269 10.07 -9.43 32.49
N MET A 270 11.14 -9.47 31.67
CA MET A 270 12.45 -9.98 32.07
C MET A 270 13.51 -8.87 32.11
N PRO A 271 14.52 -9.00 33.00
CA PRO A 271 15.67 -8.10 33.06
C PRO A 271 16.46 -8.10 31.73
N LYS A 272 16.95 -6.94 31.32
CA LYS A 272 17.68 -6.77 30.03
C LYS A 272 18.81 -7.77 29.85
N ARG A 273 19.58 -8.09 30.93
CA ARG A 273 20.73 -9.02 30.92
C ARG A 273 20.36 -10.44 30.50
N LEU A 274 19.12 -10.89 30.75
CA LEU A 274 18.66 -12.26 30.45
C LEU A 274 17.87 -12.35 29.12
N ARG A 275 17.52 -11.21 28.52
CA ARG A 275 16.64 -11.20 27.33
C ARG A 275 17.22 -11.94 26.14
N ALA A 276 18.53 -11.92 25.94
CA ALA A 276 19.17 -12.62 24.82
C ALA A 276 18.96 -14.13 24.94
N GLU A 277 19.34 -14.72 26.07
CA GLU A 277 19.19 -16.14 26.33
C GLU A 277 17.72 -16.59 26.37
N ALA A 278 16.86 -15.82 27.04
CA ALA A 278 15.42 -16.09 27.08
C ALA A 278 14.80 -16.03 25.67
N SER A 279 15.25 -15.10 24.82
CA SER A 279 14.78 -14.96 23.44
C SER A 279 15.09 -16.19 22.58
N GLU A 280 16.26 -16.81 22.73
CA GLU A 280 16.61 -18.04 22.00
C GLU A 280 15.64 -19.17 22.36
N LEU A 281 15.41 -19.39 23.66
CA LEU A 281 14.49 -20.40 24.12
C LEU A 281 13.05 -20.12 23.65
N LEU A 282 12.57 -18.89 23.81
CA LEU A 282 11.22 -18.52 23.40
C LEU A 282 11.01 -18.65 21.89
N LYS A 283 12.00 -18.28 21.08
CA LYS A 283 11.91 -18.40 19.62
C LYS A 283 11.87 -19.86 19.16
N SER A 284 12.48 -20.80 19.89
CA SER A 284 12.46 -22.22 19.53
C SER A 284 11.07 -22.85 19.69
N ILE A 285 10.24 -22.35 20.61
CA ILE A 285 8.93 -22.93 20.95
C ILE A 285 8.01 -23.05 19.72
N PRO A 286 7.68 -21.96 18.98
CA PRO A 286 6.77 -22.03 17.82
C PRO A 286 7.34 -22.78 16.62
N TYR A 287 8.64 -23.15 16.62
CA TYR A 287 9.26 -23.87 15.51
C TYR A 287 9.33 -25.38 15.75
N ALA A 288 8.79 -25.87 16.86
CA ALA A 288 8.67 -27.31 17.10
C ALA A 288 7.79 -27.98 16.03
N ASP A 289 8.16 -29.18 15.63
CA ASP A 289 7.44 -29.94 14.58
C ASP A 289 6.07 -30.47 15.00
N THR A 290 5.86 -30.62 16.33
CA THR A 290 4.62 -31.11 16.92
C THR A 290 4.23 -30.26 18.11
N GLN A 291 2.93 -30.24 18.42
CA GLN A 291 2.42 -29.54 19.59
C GLN A 291 3.05 -30.06 20.88
N GLU A 292 3.23 -31.37 21.02
CA GLU A 292 3.86 -31.99 22.19
C GLU A 292 5.30 -31.47 22.40
N LYS A 293 6.11 -31.41 21.33
CA LYS A 293 7.46 -30.82 21.40
C LYS A 293 7.44 -29.35 21.77
N CYS A 294 6.46 -28.59 21.23
CA CYS A 294 6.25 -27.20 21.55
C CYS A 294 5.99 -27.02 23.05
N GLU A 295 5.14 -27.85 23.63
CA GLU A 295 4.82 -27.84 25.05
C GLU A 295 6.02 -28.23 25.93
N LYS A 296 6.81 -29.22 25.52
CA LYS A 296 8.07 -29.56 26.21
C LYS A 296 9.07 -28.38 26.21
N LEU A 297 9.19 -27.63 25.12
CA LEU A 297 10.04 -26.45 25.07
C LEU A 297 9.49 -25.31 25.95
N ARG A 298 8.17 -25.10 25.97
CA ARG A 298 7.50 -24.18 26.91
C ARG A 298 7.84 -24.55 28.34
N ASP A 299 7.68 -25.82 28.73
CA ASP A 299 7.89 -26.29 30.09
C ASP A 299 9.36 -26.18 30.51
N LYS A 300 10.29 -26.37 29.56
CA LYS A 300 11.72 -26.09 29.78
C LYS A 300 11.96 -24.61 30.14
N PHE A 301 11.31 -23.68 29.43
CA PHE A 301 11.37 -22.26 29.73
C PHE A 301 10.80 -21.96 31.09
N ILE A 302 9.62 -22.52 31.42
CA ILE A 302 8.94 -22.35 32.70
C ILE A 302 9.81 -22.86 33.83
N LYS A 303 10.34 -24.08 33.73
CA LYS A 303 11.20 -24.68 34.74
C LYS A 303 12.43 -23.82 35.04
N LYS A 304 12.98 -23.17 34.00
CA LYS A 304 14.18 -22.33 34.15
C LYS A 304 13.92 -20.99 34.81
N TYR A 305 12.76 -20.37 34.58
CA TYR A 305 12.53 -18.98 34.94
C TYR A 305 11.36 -18.73 35.91
N ARG A 306 10.63 -19.79 36.35
CA ARG A 306 9.41 -19.62 37.13
C ARG A 306 9.68 -18.99 38.50
N ASP A 307 10.71 -19.45 39.19
CA ASP A 307 10.96 -19.07 40.57
C ASP A 307 11.39 -17.59 40.67
N ASP A 308 12.27 -17.18 39.76
CA ASP A 308 12.79 -15.81 39.75
C ASP A 308 11.93 -14.82 38.96
N TYR A 309 11.19 -15.29 37.93
CA TYR A 309 10.48 -14.44 36.95
C TYR A 309 9.06 -14.92 36.69
N THR A 310 8.30 -15.16 37.75
CA THR A 310 6.89 -15.63 37.71
C THR A 310 6.01 -14.81 36.76
N LYS A 311 6.22 -13.49 36.69
CA LYS A 311 5.45 -12.61 35.77
C LYS A 311 5.71 -12.96 34.29
N ALA A 312 6.94 -13.31 33.93
CA ALA A 312 7.27 -13.68 32.55
C ALA A 312 6.68 -15.04 32.17
N THR A 313 6.79 -16.03 33.07
CA THR A 313 6.23 -17.38 32.85
C THR A 313 4.69 -17.36 32.81
N ASN A 314 4.03 -16.58 33.66
CA ASN A 314 2.59 -16.40 33.60
C ASN A 314 2.14 -15.74 32.29
N LYS A 315 2.90 -14.77 31.79
CA LYS A 315 2.64 -14.19 30.45
C LYS A 315 2.79 -15.19 29.33
N LEU A 316 3.72 -16.16 29.42
CA LEU A 316 3.85 -17.23 28.44
C LEU A 316 2.65 -18.19 28.50
N LEU A 317 2.21 -18.54 29.69
CA LEU A 317 1.11 -19.49 29.89
C LEU A 317 -0.27 -18.88 29.56
N SER A 318 -0.44 -17.57 29.73
CA SER A 318 -1.72 -16.95 29.41
C SER A 318 -2.07 -17.18 27.93
N ASP A 319 -3.34 -17.52 27.66
CA ASP A 319 -3.87 -17.78 26.32
C ASP A 319 -3.11 -18.88 25.53
N TRP A 320 -2.56 -19.87 26.24
CA TRP A 320 -1.75 -20.93 25.62
C TRP A 320 -2.49 -21.65 24.50
N GLU A 321 -3.76 -21.95 24.67
CA GLU A 321 -4.61 -22.58 23.65
C GLU A 321 -4.58 -21.82 22.33
N ARG A 322 -4.65 -20.48 22.40
CA ARG A 322 -4.54 -19.59 21.21
C ARG A 322 -3.13 -19.56 20.62
N MET A 323 -2.11 -19.97 21.35
CA MET A 323 -0.72 -19.99 20.85
C MET A 323 -0.43 -21.21 19.99
N VAL A 324 -1.14 -22.31 20.19
CA VAL A 324 -0.90 -23.60 19.53
C VAL A 324 -1.96 -23.98 18.48
N THR A 325 -2.92 -23.10 18.24
CA THR A 325 -4.00 -23.32 17.26
C THR A 325 -3.47 -23.65 15.86
N PHE A 326 -2.35 -23.05 15.44
CA PHE A 326 -1.77 -23.28 14.12
C PHE A 326 -1.41 -24.75 13.85
N TYR A 327 -1.21 -25.60 14.85
CA TYR A 327 -0.97 -27.04 14.68
C TYR A 327 -2.17 -27.79 14.07
N LYS A 328 -3.37 -27.22 14.13
CA LYS A 328 -4.60 -27.72 13.50
C LYS A 328 -4.68 -27.39 12.00
N TYR A 329 -3.67 -26.75 11.42
CA TYR A 329 -3.64 -26.27 10.04
C TYR A 329 -2.44 -26.83 9.28
N PRO A 330 -2.44 -26.86 7.93
CA PRO A 330 -1.35 -27.41 7.12
C PRO A 330 0.03 -26.83 7.49
N LYS A 331 1.03 -27.70 7.58
CA LYS A 331 2.39 -27.34 8.02
C LYS A 331 3.04 -26.27 7.13
N GLU A 332 2.77 -26.32 5.83
CA GLU A 332 3.27 -25.37 4.83
C GLU A 332 2.82 -23.93 5.12
N GLN A 333 1.69 -23.76 5.78
CA GLN A 333 1.07 -22.47 6.06
C GLN A 333 1.49 -21.89 7.42
N TRP A 334 2.12 -22.66 8.29
CA TRP A 334 2.50 -22.24 9.65
C TRP A 334 3.36 -20.96 9.67
N VAL A 335 4.23 -20.79 8.68
CA VAL A 335 5.08 -19.59 8.56
C VAL A 335 4.25 -18.30 8.45
N HIS A 336 3.02 -18.40 7.98
CA HIS A 336 2.12 -17.28 7.79
C HIS A 336 1.14 -17.08 8.94
N ILE A 337 0.68 -18.19 9.55
CA ILE A 337 -0.41 -18.12 10.55
C ILE A 337 0.07 -18.08 12.00
N ARG A 338 1.37 -18.28 12.27
CA ARG A 338 1.94 -18.12 13.62
C ARG A 338 2.09 -16.67 14.08
N THR A 339 2.11 -15.73 13.15
CA THR A 339 2.39 -14.33 13.42
C THR A 339 1.51 -13.38 12.60
N THR A 340 1.38 -12.14 13.05
CA THR A 340 0.71 -11.05 12.33
C THR A 340 1.60 -10.36 11.29
N ASN A 341 2.74 -10.93 10.94
CA ASN A 341 3.69 -10.31 10.01
C ASN A 341 3.07 -9.90 8.67
N ILE A 342 2.02 -10.61 8.23
CA ILE A 342 1.32 -10.29 6.97
C ILE A 342 0.67 -8.90 7.02
N VAL A 343 0.03 -8.55 8.14
CA VAL A 343 -0.59 -7.24 8.32
C VAL A 343 0.41 -6.20 8.83
N GLU A 344 1.43 -6.61 9.58
CA GLU A 344 2.47 -5.70 10.11
C GLU A 344 3.48 -5.25 9.03
N SER A 345 3.81 -6.13 8.08
CA SER A 345 4.81 -5.83 7.03
C SER A 345 4.50 -4.55 6.25
N PRO A 346 3.29 -4.32 5.71
CA PRO A 346 2.97 -3.08 5.03
C PRO A 346 2.94 -1.85 5.94
N PHE A 347 2.86 -2.02 7.27
CA PHE A 347 2.90 -0.90 8.20
C PHE A 347 4.23 -0.14 8.22
N SER A 348 5.32 -0.74 7.74
CA SER A 348 6.61 -0.05 7.58
C SER A 348 6.47 1.14 6.61
N SER A 349 5.86 0.93 5.44
CA SER A 349 5.58 1.98 4.45
C SER A 349 4.59 3.02 5.00
N VAL A 350 3.57 2.56 5.74
CA VAL A 350 2.63 3.45 6.41
C VAL A 350 3.36 4.35 7.42
N ARG A 351 4.22 3.78 8.27
CA ARG A 351 4.99 4.55 9.27
C ARG A 351 5.94 5.55 8.63
N LEU A 352 6.60 5.20 7.52
CA LEU A 352 7.45 6.13 6.76
C LEU A 352 6.66 7.39 6.39
N ARG A 353 5.49 7.23 5.78
CA ARG A 353 4.65 8.35 5.35
C ARG A 353 4.01 9.10 6.52
N THR A 354 3.50 8.42 7.52
CA THR A 354 2.86 9.06 8.67
C THR A 354 3.86 9.84 9.52
N ASN A 355 5.10 9.37 9.65
CA ASN A 355 6.18 10.09 10.32
C ASN A 355 6.56 11.37 9.55
N ALA A 356 6.64 11.31 8.22
CA ALA A 356 6.89 12.50 7.38
C ALA A 356 5.75 13.52 7.49
N SER A 357 4.51 13.09 7.67
CA SER A 357 3.35 13.98 7.85
C SER A 357 3.27 14.59 9.25
N LYS A 358 4.01 14.06 10.23
CA LYS A 358 3.97 14.41 11.65
C LYS A 358 2.58 14.25 12.29
N ARG A 359 1.55 14.90 11.74
CA ARG A 359 0.15 14.84 12.19
C ARG A 359 -0.82 15.07 11.02
N PHE A 360 -1.91 14.34 11.01
CA PHE A 360 -3.04 14.58 10.09
C PHE A 360 -4.03 15.56 10.73
N LYS A 361 -4.61 16.44 9.92
CA LYS A 361 -5.62 17.40 10.41
C LYS A 361 -6.93 16.72 10.84
N LYS A 362 -7.32 15.66 10.10
CA LYS A 362 -8.55 14.88 10.33
C LYS A 362 -8.24 13.39 10.30
N VAL A 363 -9.01 12.61 11.05
CA VAL A 363 -8.88 11.14 11.10
C VAL A 363 -9.24 10.52 9.75
N GLU A 364 -10.31 10.99 9.10
CA GLU A 364 -10.75 10.50 7.79
C GLU A 364 -9.65 10.65 6.74
N SER A 365 -8.94 11.78 6.75
CA SER A 365 -7.79 12.00 5.86
C SER A 365 -6.60 11.08 6.15
N ALA A 366 -6.43 10.65 7.40
CA ALA A 366 -5.44 9.65 7.77
C ALA A 366 -5.87 8.27 7.25
N SER A 367 -7.14 7.90 7.43
CA SER A 367 -7.70 6.61 6.98
C SER A 367 -7.56 6.42 5.49
N ALA A 368 -8.01 7.38 4.68
CA ALA A 368 -7.89 7.32 3.22
C ALA A 368 -6.41 7.25 2.75
N MET A 369 -5.50 7.98 3.42
CA MET A 369 -4.07 7.93 3.12
C MET A 369 -3.47 6.57 3.42
N ILE A 370 -3.76 6.02 4.60
CA ILE A 370 -3.22 4.74 5.03
C ILE A 370 -3.80 3.61 4.19
N TRP A 371 -5.10 3.65 3.92
CA TRP A 371 -5.74 2.75 2.98
C TRP A 371 -5.02 2.77 1.61
N LYS A 372 -4.73 3.96 1.06
CA LYS A 372 -4.03 4.06 -0.23
C LYS A 372 -2.64 3.45 -0.19
N LEU A 373 -1.89 3.65 0.90
CA LEU A 373 -0.58 3.02 1.09
C LEU A 373 -0.69 1.49 1.17
N LEU A 374 -1.68 0.98 1.90
CA LEU A 374 -1.94 -0.45 2.00
C LEU A 374 -2.36 -1.05 0.65
N LYS A 375 -3.17 -0.32 -0.15
CA LYS A 375 -3.54 -0.72 -1.53
C LYS A 375 -2.35 -0.71 -2.50
N VAL A 376 -1.37 0.15 -2.30
CA VAL A 376 -0.10 0.10 -3.06
C VAL A 376 0.72 -1.11 -2.63
N ALA A 377 0.83 -1.36 -1.33
CA ALA A 377 1.55 -2.53 -0.80
C ALA A 377 0.89 -3.86 -1.21
N GLU A 378 -0.44 -3.92 -1.28
CA GLU A 378 -1.22 -5.10 -1.69
C GLU A 378 -0.80 -5.63 -3.06
N LYS A 379 -0.43 -4.75 -4.01
CA LYS A 379 0.06 -5.15 -5.34
C LYS A 379 1.34 -5.98 -5.31
N SER A 380 2.10 -5.89 -4.22
CA SER A 380 3.34 -6.62 -4.02
C SER A 380 3.19 -7.84 -3.10
N PHE A 381 1.98 -8.14 -2.62
CA PHE A 381 1.75 -9.29 -1.76
C PHE A 381 2.03 -10.60 -2.51
N ARG A 382 2.92 -11.40 -1.95
CA ARG A 382 3.18 -12.74 -2.48
C ARG A 382 2.05 -13.69 -2.10
N ARG A 383 1.75 -14.65 -2.95
CA ARG A 383 0.83 -15.74 -2.65
C ARG A 383 1.20 -16.45 -1.34
N LEU A 384 0.19 -16.96 -0.64
CA LEU A 384 0.38 -17.76 0.55
C LEU A 384 1.12 -19.06 0.19
N LYS A 385 2.15 -19.40 0.96
CA LYS A 385 2.84 -20.69 0.78
C LYS A 385 1.87 -21.83 1.14
N GLY A 386 1.86 -22.89 0.37
CA GLY A 386 0.90 -23.99 0.57
C GLY A 386 -0.54 -23.61 0.17
N HIS A 387 -0.72 -22.64 -0.75
CA HIS A 387 -2.04 -22.15 -1.17
C HIS A 387 -2.93 -23.27 -1.76
N TRP A 388 -2.36 -24.32 -2.34
CA TRP A 388 -3.12 -25.46 -2.86
C TRP A 388 -3.86 -26.25 -1.77
N LEU A 389 -3.49 -26.09 -0.49
CA LEU A 389 -4.17 -26.72 0.66
C LEU A 389 -5.31 -25.86 1.23
N LEU A 390 -5.52 -24.62 0.73
CA LEU A 390 -6.55 -23.74 1.25
C LEU A 390 -7.97 -24.25 0.98
N THR A 391 -8.17 -25.00 -0.10
CA THR A 391 -9.45 -25.69 -0.36
C THR A 391 -9.75 -26.72 0.73
N ASP A 392 -8.76 -27.49 1.15
CA ASP A 392 -8.91 -28.47 2.22
C ASP A 392 -9.27 -27.83 3.56
N VAL A 393 -8.72 -26.64 3.82
CA VAL A 393 -9.06 -25.87 5.02
C VAL A 393 -10.50 -25.33 4.94
N LEU A 394 -10.94 -24.81 3.79
CA LEU A 394 -12.33 -24.38 3.58
C LEU A 394 -13.32 -25.53 3.73
N GLU A 395 -12.97 -26.72 3.27
CA GLU A 395 -13.75 -27.94 3.43
C GLU A 395 -13.71 -28.48 4.88
N ARG A 396 -13.06 -27.75 5.80
CA ARG A 396 -12.91 -28.12 7.21
C ARG A 396 -12.26 -29.49 7.42
N LYS A 397 -11.33 -29.92 6.53
CA LYS A 397 -10.52 -31.11 6.76
C LYS A 397 -9.69 -30.92 8.01
N GLN A 398 -9.60 -31.97 8.82
CA GLN A 398 -8.86 -31.91 10.07
C GLN A 398 -7.40 -32.26 9.86
N PHE A 399 -6.54 -31.48 10.52
CA PHE A 399 -5.09 -31.65 10.53
C PHE A 399 -4.61 -31.84 11.96
N VAL A 400 -3.61 -32.70 12.12
CA VAL A 400 -2.89 -32.89 13.39
C VAL A 400 -1.41 -32.67 13.12
N ASN A 401 -0.82 -31.74 13.85
CA ASN A 401 0.58 -31.33 13.62
C ASN A 401 0.88 -31.00 12.15
N GLY A 402 -0.08 -30.41 11.46
CA GLY A 402 0.06 -29.97 10.07
C GLY A 402 -0.18 -31.03 9.00
N VAL A 403 -0.51 -32.27 9.39
CA VAL A 403 -0.78 -33.42 8.48
C VAL A 403 -2.26 -33.73 8.49
N ALA A 404 -2.86 -33.96 7.33
CA ALA A 404 -4.27 -34.32 7.22
C ALA A 404 -4.52 -35.73 7.82
N ILE A 405 -5.59 -35.90 8.61
CA ILE A 405 -5.88 -37.15 9.33
C ILE A 405 -6.02 -38.36 8.37
N LYS A 406 -6.57 -38.13 7.17
CA LYS A 406 -6.68 -39.21 6.17
C LYS A 406 -5.30 -39.75 5.71
N GLU A 407 -4.29 -38.90 5.68
CA GLU A 407 -2.91 -39.27 5.32
C GLU A 407 -2.23 -40.02 6.47
N ILE A 408 -2.46 -39.61 7.72
CA ILE A 408 -1.96 -40.31 8.91
C ILE A 408 -2.45 -41.75 8.92
N ASN A 409 -3.75 -41.97 8.80
CA ASN A 409 -4.37 -43.29 8.76
C ASN A 409 -3.89 -44.16 7.59
N ARG A 410 -3.46 -43.54 6.47
CA ARG A 410 -2.90 -44.26 5.31
C ARG A 410 -1.45 -44.69 5.54
N VAL A 411 -0.68 -43.90 6.25
CA VAL A 411 0.72 -44.21 6.60
C VAL A 411 0.75 -45.34 7.65
N GLU A 412 -0.08 -45.27 8.68
CA GLU A 412 -0.21 -46.31 9.70
C GLU A 412 -0.65 -47.65 9.13
N ARG A 413 -1.64 -47.69 8.20
CA ARG A 413 -2.06 -48.92 7.50
C ARG A 413 -1.02 -49.49 6.55
N LYS A 414 0.00 -48.74 6.13
CA LYS A 414 1.12 -49.26 5.33
C LYS A 414 2.29 -49.74 6.18
N ALA A 415 2.35 -49.29 7.45
CA ALA A 415 3.38 -49.67 8.41
C ALA A 415 2.96 -50.88 9.30
N ALA A 416 1.69 -51.27 9.31
CA ALA A 416 1.13 -52.48 9.92
C ALA A 416 0.98 -53.59 8.87
#